data_7b0424f551b7a8904e503738bb598475
#
_entry.id   7b0424f551b7a8904e503738bb598475
#
_cell.length_a   1.000
_cell.length_b   1.000
_cell.length_c   1.000
_cell.angle_alpha   90.00
_cell.angle_beta   90.00
_cell.angle_gamma   90.00
#
_symmetry.space_group_name_H-M   'P 1'
#
loop_
_entity.id
_entity.type
_entity.pdbx_description
1 polymer ?
#
loop_
_entity_poly.entity_id
_entity_poly.type
_entity_poly.pdbx_seq_one_letter_code
_entity_poly.pdbx_strand_id
1 'polypeptide(L)'
;LVQIAEYLKEDLLRIYTHIRLEDYRVTQEDIALRAMRNLCLSYLAYTNLGNNVVQKHYNNANNMTDTLAALNMATKAALPCRDTLLADFEQKWQHDGLVMDKWFALQATRPDENVLEIVQALMDHPSFNFNNPNRLRSLVGSFANHNLRAFHHISGSGYRFLTDVLIRLNETNPQV
;
A
#
# COMPACT_ATOMS: atom_id res chain seq x y z
N LEU A 1 -7.80 0.79 17.07
CA LEU A 1 -8.29 -0.03 15.95
C LEU A 1 -8.28 -1.52 16.34
N VAL A 2 -7.18 -2.07 16.89
CA VAL A 2 -7.04 -3.48 17.27
C VAL A 2 -8.17 -3.94 18.21
N GLN A 3 -8.47 -3.20 19.27
CA GLN A 3 -9.55 -3.56 20.22
C GLN A 3 -10.93 -3.64 19.55
N ILE A 4 -11.24 -2.72 18.64
CA ILE A 4 -12.50 -2.74 17.89
C ILE A 4 -12.53 -3.94 16.93
N ALA A 5 -11.42 -4.22 16.26
CA ALA A 5 -11.29 -5.34 15.34
C ALA A 5 -11.49 -6.68 16.05
N GLU A 6 -10.87 -6.86 17.22
CA GLU A 6 -11.04 -8.09 18.01
C GLU A 6 -12.47 -8.23 18.58
N TYR A 7 -13.08 -7.13 19.05
CA TYR A 7 -14.46 -7.16 19.56
C TYR A 7 -15.47 -7.54 18.48
N LEU A 8 -15.31 -7.03 17.27
CA LEU A 8 -16.24 -7.26 16.15
C LEU A 8 -15.80 -8.41 15.23
N LYS A 9 -14.76 -9.14 15.58
CA LYS A 9 -14.10 -10.13 14.69
C LYS A 9 -15.06 -11.13 14.06
N GLU A 10 -15.93 -11.73 14.85
CA GLU A 10 -16.86 -12.76 14.36
C GLU A 10 -17.91 -12.19 13.40
N ASP A 11 -18.44 -11.00 13.69
CA ASP A 11 -19.41 -10.32 12.82
C ASP A 11 -18.74 -9.86 11.53
N LEU A 12 -17.54 -9.28 11.61
CA LEU A 12 -16.76 -8.87 10.43
C LEU A 12 -16.42 -10.07 9.54
N LEU A 13 -16.00 -11.19 10.13
CA LEU A 13 -15.69 -12.41 9.38
C LEU A 13 -16.94 -12.99 8.72
N ARG A 14 -18.06 -12.98 9.42
CA ARG A 14 -19.34 -13.44 8.88
C ARG A 14 -19.77 -12.61 7.67
N ILE A 15 -19.73 -11.27 7.77
CA ILE A 15 -20.06 -10.37 6.66
C ILE A 15 -19.09 -10.58 5.50
N TYR A 16 -17.77 -10.59 5.78
CA TYR A 16 -16.73 -10.78 4.79
C TYR A 16 -16.92 -12.08 3.99
N THR A 17 -17.26 -13.18 4.65
CA THR A 17 -17.43 -14.50 4.00
C THR A 17 -18.76 -14.64 3.30
N HIS A 18 -19.81 -13.91 3.73
CA HIS A 18 -21.12 -13.92 3.09
C HIS A 18 -21.11 -13.18 1.75
N ILE A 19 -20.30 -12.12 1.63
CA ILE A 19 -20.17 -11.36 0.37
C ILE A 19 -19.33 -12.16 -0.62
N ARG A 20 -20.00 -12.75 -1.62
CA ARG A 20 -19.36 -13.48 -2.73
C ARG A 20 -19.52 -12.68 -4.01
N LEU A 21 -18.39 -12.37 -4.66
CA LEU A 21 -18.33 -11.68 -5.95
C LEU A 21 -17.58 -12.61 -6.89
N GLU A 22 -18.32 -13.37 -7.71
CA GLU A 22 -17.73 -14.38 -8.62
C GLU A 22 -17.10 -13.70 -9.84
N ASP A 23 -17.90 -12.83 -10.51
CA ASP A 23 -17.46 -12.08 -11.68
C ASP A 23 -17.19 -10.62 -11.33
N TYR A 24 -16.19 -10.04 -12.01
CA TYR A 24 -15.97 -8.61 -11.90
C TYR A 24 -17.01 -7.83 -12.73
N ARG A 25 -17.87 -7.08 -12.02
CA ARG A 25 -18.86 -6.19 -12.64
C ARG A 25 -18.78 -4.80 -12.03
N VAL A 26 -19.12 -3.78 -12.84
CA VAL A 26 -19.13 -2.37 -12.44
C VAL A 26 -20.58 -1.90 -12.24
N THR A 27 -21.36 -2.69 -11.50
CA THR A 27 -22.70 -2.28 -11.07
C THR A 27 -22.63 -1.55 -9.72
N GLN A 28 -23.61 -0.71 -9.42
CA GLN A 28 -23.70 -0.01 -8.12
C GLN A 28 -23.71 -1.01 -6.95
N GLU A 29 -24.40 -2.11 -7.10
CA GLU A 29 -24.47 -3.17 -6.10
C GLU A 29 -23.12 -3.85 -5.88
N ASP A 30 -22.45 -4.30 -6.95
CA ASP A 30 -21.14 -4.96 -6.84
C ASP A 30 -20.07 -4.02 -6.29
N ILE A 31 -20.12 -2.72 -6.61
CA ILE A 31 -19.25 -1.70 -6.04
C ILE A 31 -19.48 -1.58 -4.53
N ALA A 32 -20.74 -1.50 -4.09
CA ALA A 32 -21.08 -1.39 -2.67
C ALA A 32 -20.68 -2.65 -1.88
N LEU A 33 -20.96 -3.85 -2.43
CA LEU A 33 -20.56 -5.12 -1.82
C LEU A 33 -19.05 -5.25 -1.71
N ARG A 34 -18.30 -4.88 -2.75
CA ARG A 34 -16.83 -4.87 -2.74
C ARG A 34 -16.29 -3.89 -1.69
N ALA A 35 -16.84 -2.69 -1.61
CA ALA A 35 -16.46 -1.70 -0.62
C ALA A 35 -16.69 -2.23 0.82
N MET A 36 -17.85 -2.85 1.08
CA MET A 36 -18.15 -3.46 2.38
C MET A 36 -17.19 -4.61 2.71
N ARG A 37 -16.92 -5.49 1.75
CA ARG A 37 -15.99 -6.61 1.93
C ARG A 37 -14.58 -6.12 2.25
N ASN A 38 -14.10 -5.10 1.53
CA ASN A 38 -12.80 -4.49 1.75
C ASN A 38 -12.74 -3.71 3.07
N LEU A 39 -13.85 -3.11 3.51
CA LEU A 39 -13.96 -2.52 4.83
C LEU A 39 -13.82 -3.59 5.93
N CYS A 40 -14.52 -4.72 5.84
CA CYS A 40 -14.35 -5.82 6.77
C CYS A 40 -12.89 -6.33 6.79
N LEU A 41 -12.27 -6.48 5.61
CA LEU A 41 -10.85 -6.86 5.48
C LEU A 41 -9.95 -5.89 6.23
N SER A 42 -10.22 -4.58 6.19
CA SER A 42 -9.40 -3.55 6.82
C SER A 42 -9.38 -3.63 8.35
N TYR A 43 -10.43 -4.17 8.96
CA TYR A 43 -10.45 -4.46 10.40
C TYR A 43 -9.87 -5.84 10.70
N LEU A 44 -10.26 -6.88 9.94
CA LEU A 44 -9.78 -8.25 10.12
C LEU A 44 -8.26 -8.36 10.02
N ALA A 45 -7.61 -7.51 9.23
CA ALA A 45 -6.15 -7.44 9.11
C ALA A 45 -5.44 -7.22 10.45
N TYR A 46 -6.10 -6.59 11.42
CA TYR A 46 -5.55 -6.31 12.77
C TYR A 46 -5.91 -7.36 13.81
N THR A 47 -6.49 -8.48 13.41
CA THR A 47 -6.81 -9.62 14.27
C THR A 47 -5.79 -10.76 14.07
N ASN A 48 -5.90 -11.79 14.90
CA ASN A 48 -5.10 -13.02 14.74
C ASN A 48 -5.39 -13.77 13.43
N LEU A 49 -6.49 -13.48 12.74
CA LEU A 49 -6.84 -14.04 11.44
C LEU A 49 -6.22 -13.25 10.27
N GLY A 50 -5.71 -12.04 10.53
CA GLY A 50 -5.36 -11.03 9.53
C GLY A 50 -4.47 -11.56 8.43
N ASN A 51 -3.37 -12.24 8.78
CA ASN A 51 -2.43 -12.75 7.78
C ASN A 51 -3.12 -13.71 6.78
N ASN A 52 -3.89 -14.66 7.28
CA ASN A 52 -4.55 -15.67 6.44
C ASN A 52 -5.66 -15.07 5.58
N VAL A 53 -6.46 -14.16 6.16
CA VAL A 53 -7.59 -13.53 5.44
C VAL A 53 -7.07 -12.61 4.34
N VAL A 54 -6.05 -11.80 4.63
CA VAL A 54 -5.45 -10.88 3.65
C VAL A 54 -4.76 -11.66 2.51
N GLN A 55 -4.00 -12.69 2.83
CA GLN A 55 -3.35 -13.54 1.82
C GLN A 55 -4.38 -14.23 0.91
N LYS A 56 -5.45 -14.79 1.48
CA LYS A 56 -6.55 -15.36 0.70
C LYS A 56 -7.25 -14.33 -0.18
N HIS A 57 -7.47 -13.12 0.35
CA HIS A 57 -8.10 -12.05 -0.40
C HIS A 57 -7.27 -11.68 -1.63
N TYR A 58 -5.95 -11.51 -1.45
CA TYR A 58 -5.02 -11.25 -2.54
C TYR A 58 -5.04 -12.35 -3.61
N ASN A 59 -4.91 -13.60 -3.19
CA ASN A 59 -4.83 -14.74 -4.11
C ASN A 59 -6.13 -14.96 -4.91
N ASN A 60 -7.28 -14.57 -4.36
CA ASN A 60 -8.58 -14.70 -5.01
C ASN A 60 -9.04 -13.41 -5.71
N ALA A 61 -8.26 -12.35 -5.65
CA ALA A 61 -8.61 -11.09 -6.29
C ALA A 61 -8.56 -11.22 -7.82
N ASN A 62 -9.66 -10.87 -8.47
CA ASN A 62 -9.79 -10.83 -9.94
C ASN A 62 -9.83 -9.40 -10.48
N ASN A 63 -9.51 -8.41 -9.64
CA ASN A 63 -9.52 -7.00 -9.98
C ASN A 63 -8.52 -6.21 -9.13
N MET A 64 -8.07 -5.07 -9.67
CA MET A 64 -7.06 -4.22 -9.02
C MET A 64 -7.53 -3.63 -7.68
N THR A 65 -8.81 -3.35 -7.50
CA THR A 65 -9.37 -2.81 -6.26
C THR A 65 -9.14 -3.75 -5.09
N ASP A 66 -9.49 -5.03 -5.26
CA ASP A 66 -9.34 -6.06 -4.22
C ASP A 66 -7.86 -6.41 -4.00
N THR A 67 -7.08 -6.50 -5.09
CA THR A 67 -5.62 -6.71 -5.01
C THR A 67 -4.95 -5.61 -4.16
N LEU A 68 -5.25 -4.34 -4.45
CA LEU A 68 -4.69 -3.22 -3.70
C LEU A 68 -5.23 -3.12 -2.28
N ALA A 69 -6.49 -3.51 -2.04
CA ALA A 69 -7.02 -3.58 -0.68
C ALA A 69 -6.22 -4.55 0.18
N ALA A 70 -5.93 -5.75 -0.35
CA ALA A 70 -5.10 -6.73 0.36
C ALA A 70 -3.68 -6.22 0.62
N LEU A 71 -3.01 -5.66 -0.40
CA LEU A 71 -1.65 -5.12 -0.26
C LEU A 71 -1.58 -3.96 0.73
N ASN A 72 -2.56 -3.05 0.71
CA ASN A 72 -2.66 -1.96 1.68
C ASN A 72 -2.78 -2.50 3.11
N MET A 73 -3.60 -3.53 3.32
CA MET A 73 -3.79 -4.10 4.65
C MET A 73 -2.56 -4.90 5.10
N ALA A 74 -1.95 -5.69 4.21
CA ALA A 74 -0.70 -6.37 4.49
C ALA A 74 0.40 -5.39 4.93
N THR A 75 0.47 -4.23 4.25
CA THR A 75 1.44 -3.18 4.54
C THR A 75 1.14 -2.46 5.85
N LYS A 76 -0.07 -1.94 6.04
CA LYS A 76 -0.44 -1.14 7.21
C LYS A 76 -0.45 -1.93 8.52
N ALA A 77 -0.86 -3.18 8.47
CA ALA A 77 -0.87 -4.07 9.63
C ALA A 77 0.46 -4.82 9.82
N ALA A 78 1.47 -4.54 8.98
CA ALA A 78 2.79 -5.19 8.99
C ALA A 78 2.70 -6.73 9.04
N LEU A 79 1.82 -7.30 8.21
CA LEU A 79 1.54 -8.73 8.22
C LEU A 79 2.73 -9.56 7.67
N PRO A 80 2.95 -10.78 8.15
CA PRO A 80 4.01 -11.66 7.66
C PRO A 80 3.97 -11.93 6.16
N CYS A 81 2.78 -11.96 5.54
CA CYS A 81 2.63 -12.17 4.09
C CYS A 81 3.02 -10.93 3.24
N ARG A 82 3.21 -9.75 3.83
CA ARG A 82 3.41 -8.48 3.14
C ARG A 82 4.48 -8.54 2.04
N ASP A 83 5.68 -8.92 2.42
CA ASP A 83 6.82 -8.84 1.50
C ASP A 83 6.69 -9.85 0.35
N THR A 84 6.12 -11.02 0.62
CA THR A 84 5.81 -12.02 -0.42
C THR A 84 4.75 -11.49 -1.40
N LEU A 85 3.69 -10.85 -0.90
CA LEU A 85 2.63 -10.28 -1.76
C LEU A 85 3.13 -9.08 -2.57
N LEU A 86 3.98 -8.23 -1.98
CA LEU A 86 4.57 -7.09 -2.69
C LEU A 86 5.52 -7.55 -3.79
N ALA A 87 6.33 -8.60 -3.57
CA ALA A 87 7.21 -9.17 -4.58
C ALA A 87 6.44 -9.83 -5.73
N ASP A 88 5.38 -10.58 -5.43
CA ASP A 88 4.50 -11.16 -6.45
C ASP A 88 3.80 -10.08 -7.29
N PHE A 89 3.33 -9.01 -6.65
CA PHE A 89 2.72 -7.89 -7.35
C PHE A 89 3.71 -7.16 -8.26
N GLU A 90 4.92 -6.89 -7.79
CA GLU A 90 5.99 -6.31 -8.58
C GLU A 90 6.32 -7.18 -9.80
N GLN A 91 6.54 -8.48 -9.60
CA GLN A 91 6.84 -9.42 -10.68
C GLN A 91 5.75 -9.42 -11.76
N LYS A 92 4.49 -9.36 -11.37
CA LYS A 92 3.34 -9.33 -12.28
C LYS A 92 3.23 -8.03 -13.06
N TRP A 93 3.57 -6.90 -12.44
CA TRP A 93 3.24 -5.58 -12.95
C TRP A 93 4.45 -4.68 -13.25
N GLN A 94 5.68 -5.17 -13.14
CA GLN A 94 6.91 -4.38 -13.38
C GLN A 94 6.97 -3.69 -14.75
N HIS A 95 6.22 -4.17 -15.73
CA HIS A 95 6.12 -3.61 -17.08
C HIS A 95 5.05 -2.51 -17.21
N ASP A 96 4.18 -2.32 -16.21
CA ASP A 96 3.14 -1.29 -16.19
C ASP A 96 3.53 -0.16 -15.23
N GLY A 97 3.91 0.99 -15.80
CA GLY A 97 4.37 2.13 -15.02
C GLY A 97 3.31 2.70 -14.07
N LEU A 98 2.03 2.73 -14.48
CA LEU A 98 0.94 3.26 -13.64
C LEU A 98 0.61 2.33 -12.47
N VAL A 99 0.74 1.03 -12.66
CA VAL A 99 0.56 0.05 -11.60
C VAL A 99 1.75 0.06 -10.65
N MET A 100 2.98 0.20 -11.17
CA MET A 100 4.18 0.34 -10.35
C MET A 100 4.17 1.59 -9.48
N ASP A 101 3.53 2.68 -9.91
CA ASP A 101 3.34 3.86 -9.05
C ASP A 101 2.58 3.51 -7.76
N LYS A 102 1.61 2.61 -7.81
CA LYS A 102 0.88 2.12 -6.63
C LYS A 102 1.77 1.27 -5.72
N TRP A 103 2.63 0.44 -6.31
CA TRP A 103 3.59 -0.37 -5.58
C TRP A 103 4.61 0.50 -4.83
N PHE A 104 5.18 1.53 -5.47
CA PHE A 104 6.07 2.47 -4.82
C PHE A 104 5.39 3.21 -3.65
N ALA A 105 4.14 3.64 -3.84
CA ALA A 105 3.38 4.29 -2.78
C ALA A 105 3.14 3.37 -1.57
N LEU A 106 2.86 2.08 -1.80
CA LEU A 106 2.74 1.08 -0.74
C LEU A 106 4.05 0.91 0.04
N GLN A 107 5.18 0.84 -0.64
CA GLN A 107 6.50 0.74 -0.02
C GLN A 107 6.82 1.97 0.85
N ALA A 108 6.50 3.16 0.34
CA ALA A 108 6.74 4.43 1.04
C ALA A 108 5.89 4.61 2.31
N THR A 109 4.73 3.93 2.38
CA THR A 109 3.78 4.04 3.50
C THR A 109 3.89 2.90 4.52
N ARG A 110 4.95 2.09 4.46
CA ARG A 110 5.24 1.03 5.44
C ARG A 110 5.43 1.62 6.84
N PRO A 111 4.93 0.95 7.89
CA PRO A 111 5.09 1.42 9.27
C PRO A 111 6.46 1.06 9.88
N ASP A 112 7.39 0.54 9.07
CA ASP A 112 8.69 0.07 9.51
C ASP A 112 9.57 1.25 9.99
N GLU A 113 10.39 1.03 11.00
CA GLU A 113 11.29 2.08 11.53
C GLU A 113 12.35 2.51 10.51
N ASN A 114 12.79 1.60 9.64
CA ASN A 114 13.77 1.84 8.57
C ASN A 114 13.13 2.23 7.22
N VAL A 115 11.88 2.70 7.21
CA VAL A 115 11.18 3.02 5.95
C VAL A 115 11.90 4.08 5.11
N LEU A 116 12.61 5.02 5.72
CA LEU A 116 13.39 6.02 4.98
C LEU A 116 14.53 5.36 4.18
N GLU A 117 15.22 4.39 4.75
CA GLU A 117 16.26 3.63 4.07
C GLU A 117 15.68 2.82 2.90
N ILE A 118 14.49 2.24 3.09
CA ILE A 118 13.76 1.54 2.03
C ILE A 118 13.42 2.51 0.90
N VAL A 119 12.90 3.68 1.20
CA VAL A 119 12.55 4.71 0.20
C VAL A 119 13.79 5.15 -0.57
N GLN A 120 14.91 5.38 0.11
CA GLN A 120 16.18 5.74 -0.52
C GLN A 120 16.68 4.63 -1.46
N ALA A 121 16.67 3.38 -1.02
CA ALA A 121 17.08 2.24 -1.84
C ALA A 121 16.17 2.07 -3.08
N LEU A 122 14.88 2.36 -2.96
CA LEU A 122 13.92 2.28 -4.08
C LEU A 122 14.12 3.39 -5.13
N MET A 123 14.86 4.45 -4.83
CA MET A 123 15.25 5.43 -5.85
C MET A 123 16.27 4.88 -6.86
N ASP A 124 16.94 3.78 -6.52
CA ASP A 124 17.86 3.05 -7.42
C ASP A 124 17.18 1.82 -8.07
N HIS A 125 15.88 1.63 -7.84
CA HIS A 125 15.13 0.51 -8.41
C HIS A 125 15.02 0.64 -9.95
N PRO A 126 15.17 -0.45 -10.73
CA PRO A 126 15.13 -0.41 -12.21
C PRO A 126 13.87 0.25 -12.80
N SER A 127 12.73 0.10 -12.12
CA SER A 127 11.46 0.74 -12.53
C SER A 127 11.32 2.17 -12.01
N PHE A 128 12.26 2.69 -11.21
CA PHE A 128 12.22 4.08 -10.75
C PHE A 128 12.84 5.01 -11.78
N ASN A 129 12.15 6.12 -12.05
CA ASN A 129 12.65 7.18 -12.91
C ASN A 129 12.47 8.53 -12.20
N PHE A 130 13.57 9.13 -11.78
CA PHE A 130 13.60 10.40 -11.06
C PHE A 130 12.94 11.54 -11.84
N ASN A 131 13.06 11.53 -13.16
CA ASN A 131 12.51 12.57 -14.05
C ASN A 131 11.03 12.36 -14.38
N ASN A 132 10.41 11.26 -13.93
CA ASN A 132 8.98 11.04 -14.08
C ASN A 132 8.24 11.60 -12.85
N PRO A 133 7.43 12.68 -12.99
CA PRO A 133 6.75 13.33 -11.87
C PRO A 133 5.83 12.39 -11.09
N ASN A 134 5.12 11.48 -11.78
CA ASN A 134 4.22 10.54 -11.13
C ASN A 134 5.00 9.52 -10.31
N ARG A 135 6.11 9.02 -10.84
CA ARG A 135 6.98 8.08 -10.14
C ARG A 135 7.60 8.71 -8.91
N LEU A 136 8.07 9.94 -9.02
CA LEU A 136 8.63 10.67 -7.89
C LEU A 136 7.58 10.94 -6.81
N ARG A 137 6.38 11.38 -7.20
CA ARG A 137 5.27 11.60 -6.26
C ARG A 137 4.81 10.29 -5.61
N SER A 138 4.81 9.18 -6.33
CA SER A 138 4.40 7.88 -5.80
C SER A 138 5.35 7.35 -4.72
N LEU A 139 6.63 7.61 -4.81
CA LEU A 139 7.61 7.20 -3.80
C LEU A 139 7.87 8.31 -2.77
N VAL A 140 8.50 9.40 -3.19
CA VAL A 140 8.94 10.47 -2.29
C VAL A 140 7.75 11.28 -1.75
N GLY A 141 6.79 11.62 -2.63
CA GLY A 141 5.57 12.31 -2.22
C GLY A 141 4.73 11.49 -1.26
N SER A 142 4.59 10.19 -1.48
CA SER A 142 3.85 9.30 -0.56
C SER A 142 4.54 9.17 0.78
N PHE A 143 5.87 9.07 0.82
CA PHE A 143 6.63 9.10 2.08
C PHE A 143 6.39 10.39 2.86
N ALA A 144 6.52 11.55 2.21
CA ALA A 144 6.40 12.83 2.87
C ALA A 144 4.97 13.14 3.37
N ASN A 145 3.94 12.75 2.60
CA ASN A 145 2.55 13.13 2.90
C ASN A 145 1.75 12.04 3.64
N HIS A 146 2.15 10.76 3.54
CA HIS A 146 1.35 9.66 4.07
C HIS A 146 2.10 8.82 5.11
N ASN A 147 3.40 9.03 5.31
CA ASN A 147 4.17 8.41 6.40
C ASN A 147 4.61 9.44 7.43
N LEU A 148 3.63 10.10 8.04
CA LEU A 148 3.87 11.24 8.94
C LEU A 148 4.81 10.88 10.10
N ARG A 149 4.72 9.67 10.64
CA ARG A 149 5.58 9.23 11.76
C ARG A 149 7.05 9.20 11.37
N ALA A 150 7.38 8.64 10.22
CA ALA A 150 8.76 8.53 9.77
C ALA A 150 9.27 9.86 9.20
N PHE A 151 8.43 10.57 8.44
CA PHE A 151 8.80 11.86 7.85
C PHE A 151 9.09 12.93 8.92
N HIS A 152 8.24 13.02 9.96
CA HIS A 152 8.40 13.95 11.07
C HIS A 152 9.21 13.37 12.24
N HIS A 153 10.03 12.38 11.99
CA HIS A 153 10.88 11.82 13.05
C HIS A 153 11.78 12.92 13.63
N ILE A 154 11.98 12.90 14.96
CA ILE A 154 12.68 13.95 15.72
C ILE A 154 14.13 14.18 15.28
N SER A 155 14.76 13.19 14.63
CA SER A 155 16.09 13.33 14.03
C SER A 155 16.14 14.34 12.87
N GLY A 156 14.99 14.72 12.31
CA GLY A 156 14.89 15.55 11.11
C GLY A 156 15.34 14.85 9.81
N SER A 157 15.51 13.53 9.82
CA SER A 157 16.00 12.77 8.66
C SER A 157 15.08 12.86 7.45
N GLY A 158 13.74 12.81 7.66
CA GLY A 158 12.77 12.97 6.58
C GLY A 158 12.85 14.34 5.90
N TYR A 159 13.04 15.40 6.67
CA TYR A 159 13.20 16.75 6.12
C TYR A 159 14.48 16.90 5.31
N ARG A 160 15.62 16.39 5.83
CA ARG A 160 16.90 16.41 5.08
C ARG A 160 16.77 15.64 3.77
N PHE A 161 16.21 14.44 3.81
CA PHE A 161 15.98 13.64 2.63
C PHE A 161 15.16 14.40 1.57
N LEU A 162 14.02 15.00 1.97
CA LEU A 162 13.19 15.77 1.04
C LEU A 162 13.94 16.99 0.48
N THR A 163 14.72 17.68 1.32
CA THR A 163 15.55 18.82 0.88
C THR A 163 16.56 18.40 -0.21
N ASP A 164 17.25 17.28 0.00
CA ASP A 164 18.22 16.77 -0.98
C ASP A 164 17.55 16.40 -2.30
N VAL A 165 16.36 15.78 -2.24
CA VAL A 165 15.55 15.49 -3.43
C VAL A 165 15.14 16.77 -4.15
N LEU A 166 14.69 17.81 -3.43
CA LEU A 166 14.27 19.09 -4.03
C LEU A 166 15.44 19.83 -4.68
N ILE A 167 16.62 19.83 -4.05
CA ILE A 167 17.86 20.42 -4.62
C ILE A 167 18.17 19.72 -5.95
N ARG A 168 18.18 18.39 -5.97
CA ARG A 168 18.42 17.61 -7.19
C ARG A 168 17.38 17.87 -8.28
N LEU A 169 16.10 18.01 -7.90
CA LEU A 169 15.03 18.34 -8.83
C LEU A 169 15.18 19.71 -9.45
N ASN A 170 15.55 20.72 -8.68
CA ASN A 170 15.76 22.07 -9.19
C ASN A 170 16.82 22.14 -10.30
N GLU A 171 17.80 21.23 -10.28
CA GLU A 171 18.83 21.13 -11.32
C GLU A 171 18.33 20.46 -12.60
N THR A 172 17.35 19.56 -12.50
CA THR A 172 16.89 18.68 -13.61
C THR A 172 15.49 19.03 -14.12
N ASN A 173 14.58 19.35 -13.23
CA ASN A 173 13.17 19.65 -13.56
C ASN A 173 12.50 20.53 -12.48
N PRO A 174 12.72 21.85 -12.51
CA PRO A 174 12.22 22.76 -11.47
C PRO A 174 10.69 22.93 -11.42
N GLN A 175 9.94 22.32 -12.34
CA GLN A 175 8.48 22.40 -12.42
C GLN A 175 7.75 21.22 -11.75
N VAL A 176 8.45 20.24 -11.20
CA VAL A 176 7.83 19.04 -10.58
C VAL A 176 7.44 19.25 -9.14
#